data_52388a706f71167f346d27bda631b4ba
#
_entry.id   52388a706f71167f346d27bda631b4ba
#
_cell.length_a   1.000
_cell.length_b   1.000
_cell.length_c   1.000
_cell.angle_alpha   90.00
_cell.angle_beta   90.00
_cell.angle_gamma   90.00
#
_symmetry.space_group_name_H-M   'P 1'
#
loop_
_entity.id
_entity.type
_entity.pdbx_description
1 polymer ?
#
loop_
_entity_poly.entity_id
_entity_poly.type
_entity_poly.pdbx_seq_one_letter_code
_entity_poly.pdbx_strand_id
1 'polypeptide(L)'
;RETFGEFARALPQRDQLKPIGDLPGLFKRLQGAGIRIAVATSDDRAATRETLSLLGLSPWVDALFCGDDPLPAKPAPDGLHHLADQLGVRTECMMMVGDSVCDMQTGRNAGVACCVGVTSGTAEAQVLTAEADVVLDTVHDLRIA
;
A
#
# COMPACT_ATOMS: atom_id res chain seq x y z
N ARG A 1 -6.31 1.67 -14.46
CA ARG A 1 -6.61 2.19 -13.13
C ARG A 1 -5.87 1.40 -12.07
N GLU A 2 -5.04 2.08 -11.33
CA GLU A 2 -4.14 1.45 -10.40
C GLU A 2 -4.56 1.70 -8.96
N THR A 3 -4.16 0.80 -8.07
CA THR A 3 -4.48 0.87 -6.66
C THR A 3 -3.19 0.82 -5.87
N PHE A 4 -3.03 1.76 -4.95
CA PHE A 4 -1.89 1.77 -4.06
C PHE A 4 -1.98 0.61 -3.07
N GLY A 5 -0.83 0.05 -2.76
CA GLY A 5 -0.68 -0.94 -1.74
C GLY A 5 -0.48 -0.32 -0.36
N GLU A 6 0.26 -0.96 0.46
CA GLU A 6 0.35 -0.73 1.87
C GLU A 6 1.45 0.26 2.26
N PHE A 7 1.11 1.25 3.10
CA PHE A 7 2.06 2.22 3.64
C PHE A 7 2.14 2.22 5.15
N ALA A 8 1.04 1.85 5.80
CA ALA A 8 0.90 2.05 7.23
C ALA A 8 1.57 0.97 8.05
N ARG A 9 2.09 -0.05 7.38
CA ARG A 9 2.50 -1.29 8.00
C ARG A 9 3.55 -1.14 9.09
N ALA A 10 4.51 -0.30 8.91
CA ALA A 10 5.63 -0.19 9.84
C ALA A 10 5.53 1.04 10.73
N LEU A 11 4.38 1.66 10.82
CA LEU A 11 4.24 2.85 11.64
C LEU A 11 4.34 2.48 13.12
N PRO A 12 5.22 3.17 13.86
CA PRO A 12 5.44 2.86 15.26
C PRO A 12 4.32 3.41 16.13
N GLN A 13 4.66 3.78 17.33
CA GLN A 13 3.73 4.35 18.25
C GLN A 13 3.26 5.72 17.79
N ARG A 14 2.11 6.10 18.27
CA ARG A 14 1.38 7.29 17.90
C ARG A 14 2.18 8.58 17.94
N ASP A 15 2.93 8.78 19.03
CA ASP A 15 3.76 9.97 19.22
C ASP A 15 5.03 9.97 18.36
N GLN A 16 5.33 8.85 17.71
CA GLN A 16 6.46 8.71 16.82
C GLN A 16 6.07 8.77 15.35
N LEU A 17 4.78 8.91 15.07
CA LEU A 17 4.30 8.97 13.70
C LEU A 17 4.75 10.23 13.01
N LYS A 18 5.45 10.06 11.91
CA LYS A 18 5.87 11.17 11.05
C LYS A 18 5.57 10.81 9.61
N PRO A 19 4.84 11.64 8.88
CA PRO A 19 4.62 11.39 7.47
C PRO A 19 5.95 11.51 6.72
N ILE A 20 6.16 10.62 5.76
CA ILE A 20 7.30 10.68 4.87
C ILE A 20 6.92 11.58 3.71
N GLY A 21 7.33 12.85 3.77
CA GLY A 21 6.96 13.84 2.79
C GLY A 21 5.48 14.21 2.87
N ASP A 22 4.91 14.69 1.79
CA ASP A 22 3.52 15.13 1.71
C ASP A 22 2.62 14.01 1.18
N LEU A 23 2.31 13.03 2.03
CA LEU A 23 1.43 11.93 1.65
C LEU A 23 0.02 12.39 1.29
N PRO A 24 -0.64 13.30 2.05
CA PRO A 24 -1.96 13.77 1.65
C PRO A 24 -1.97 14.40 0.27
N GLY A 25 -0.95 15.19 -0.06
CA GLY A 25 -0.83 15.79 -1.38
C GLY A 25 -0.66 14.75 -2.48
N LEU A 26 0.16 13.73 -2.25
CA LEU A 26 0.34 12.63 -3.18
C LEU A 26 -0.99 11.89 -3.41
N PHE A 27 -1.68 11.52 -2.34
CA PHE A 27 -2.95 10.78 -2.44
C PHE A 27 -4.00 11.60 -3.16
N LYS A 28 -4.05 12.91 -2.89
CA LYS A 28 -4.96 13.81 -3.59
C LYS A 28 -4.69 13.82 -5.10
N ARG A 29 -3.42 13.87 -5.49
CA ARG A 29 -3.05 13.85 -6.92
C ARG A 29 -3.43 12.52 -7.57
N LEU A 30 -3.21 11.40 -6.90
CA LEU A 30 -3.57 10.09 -7.42
C LEU A 30 -5.08 9.99 -7.62
N GLN A 31 -5.85 10.38 -6.64
CA GLN A 31 -7.31 10.36 -6.74
C GLN A 31 -7.80 11.30 -7.84
N GLY A 32 -7.20 12.46 -7.97
CA GLY A 32 -7.53 13.39 -9.04
C GLY A 32 -7.27 12.84 -10.43
N ALA A 33 -6.32 11.90 -10.54
CA ALA A 33 -6.04 11.19 -11.79
C ALA A 33 -6.94 9.97 -12.02
N GLY A 34 -7.90 9.74 -11.15
CA GLY A 34 -8.82 8.60 -11.26
C GLY A 34 -8.25 7.31 -10.70
N ILE A 35 -7.19 7.38 -9.92
CA ILE A 35 -6.58 6.21 -9.29
C ILE A 35 -7.22 5.99 -7.93
N ARG A 36 -7.70 4.77 -7.69
CA ARG A 36 -8.24 4.39 -6.40
C ARG A 36 -7.12 3.96 -5.47
N ILE A 37 -7.27 4.25 -4.18
CA ILE A 37 -6.24 4.01 -3.19
C ILE A 37 -6.78 3.05 -2.13
N ALA A 38 -6.02 1.99 -1.87
CA ALA A 38 -6.31 1.06 -0.81
C ALA A 38 -5.07 0.85 0.05
N VAL A 39 -5.28 0.50 1.30
CA VAL A 39 -4.20 0.16 2.23
C VAL A 39 -4.40 -1.28 2.68
N ALA A 40 -3.35 -2.08 2.53
CA ALA A 40 -3.28 -3.45 3.02
C ALA A 40 -2.21 -3.51 4.12
N THR A 41 -2.61 -3.84 5.33
CA THR A 41 -1.70 -3.81 6.48
C THR A 41 -1.92 -5.02 7.38
N SER A 42 -0.88 -5.41 8.12
CA SER A 42 -0.99 -6.44 9.15
C SER A 42 -1.54 -5.90 10.47
N ASP A 43 -1.67 -4.58 10.61
CA ASP A 43 -2.24 -3.96 11.79
C ASP A 43 -3.76 -4.18 11.82
N ASP A 44 -4.35 -4.05 13.00
CA ASP A 44 -5.80 -4.16 13.10
C ASP A 44 -6.48 -2.92 12.51
N ARG A 45 -7.80 -3.05 12.27
CA ARG A 45 -8.56 -2.01 11.59
C ARG A 45 -8.65 -0.72 12.41
N ALA A 46 -8.84 -0.85 13.72
CA ALA A 46 -8.95 0.33 14.57
C ALA A 46 -7.64 1.13 14.59
N ALA A 47 -6.51 0.45 14.74
CA ALA A 47 -5.20 1.08 14.71
C ALA A 47 -4.91 1.71 13.35
N THR A 48 -5.28 1.03 12.26
CA THR A 48 -5.08 1.53 10.91
C THR A 48 -5.88 2.81 10.67
N ARG A 49 -7.13 2.81 11.07
CA ARG A 49 -7.99 4.00 10.93
C ARG A 49 -7.44 5.19 11.72
N GLU A 50 -6.97 4.94 12.92
CA GLU A 50 -6.36 6.00 13.73
C GLU A 50 -5.11 6.55 13.06
N THR A 51 -4.23 5.69 12.58
CA THR A 51 -3.01 6.10 11.88
C THR A 51 -3.34 6.94 10.65
N LEU A 52 -4.27 6.49 9.83
CA LEU A 52 -4.65 7.24 8.62
C LEU A 52 -5.24 8.61 8.97
N SER A 53 -6.02 8.68 10.03
CA SER A 53 -6.58 9.95 10.50
C SER A 53 -5.48 10.90 10.97
N LEU A 54 -4.53 10.40 11.75
CA LEU A 54 -3.41 11.21 12.25
C LEU A 54 -2.54 11.72 11.10
N LEU A 55 -2.39 10.95 10.04
CA LEU A 55 -1.60 11.34 8.87
C LEU A 55 -2.39 12.20 7.87
N GLY A 56 -3.68 12.41 8.09
CA GLY A 56 -4.52 13.18 7.19
C GLY A 56 -4.85 12.44 5.89
N LEU A 57 -4.83 11.11 5.91
CA LEU A 57 -5.03 10.30 4.71
C LEU A 57 -6.45 9.72 4.59
N SER A 58 -7.22 9.73 5.68
CA SER A 58 -8.54 9.08 5.69
C SER A 58 -9.46 9.47 4.53
N PRO A 59 -9.54 10.76 4.14
CA PRO A 59 -10.44 11.13 3.04
C PRO A 59 -10.04 10.55 1.68
N TRP A 60 -8.79 10.12 1.55
CA TRP A 60 -8.22 9.71 0.27
C TRP A 60 -8.12 8.20 0.10
N VAL A 61 -8.41 7.44 1.15
CA VAL A 61 -8.32 5.97 1.12
C VAL A 61 -9.70 5.39 0.85
N ASP A 62 -9.79 4.60 -0.22
CA ASP A 62 -11.06 4.05 -0.70
C ASP A 62 -11.40 2.70 -0.07
N ALA A 63 -10.40 1.94 0.35
CA ALA A 63 -10.62 0.62 0.95
C ALA A 63 -9.46 0.22 1.85
N LEU A 64 -9.73 -0.68 2.80
CA LEU A 64 -8.75 -1.22 3.74
C LEU A 64 -8.83 -2.74 3.78
N PHE A 65 -7.66 -3.37 3.87
CA PHE A 65 -7.52 -4.76 4.29
C PHE A 65 -6.58 -4.78 5.50
N CYS A 66 -7.07 -5.25 6.62
CA CYS A 66 -6.38 -5.16 7.91
C CYS A 66 -6.13 -6.55 8.50
N GLY A 67 -5.22 -6.60 9.48
CA GLY A 67 -4.78 -7.86 10.06
C GLY A 67 -5.86 -8.66 10.78
N ASP A 68 -6.92 -8.01 11.24
CA ASP A 68 -8.05 -8.65 11.90
C ASP A 68 -9.20 -9.01 10.94
N ASP A 69 -9.05 -8.76 9.65
CA ASP A 69 -10.04 -9.18 8.66
C ASP A 69 -10.00 -10.71 8.50
N PRO A 70 -11.16 -11.35 8.24
CA PRO A 70 -11.24 -12.81 8.20
C PRO A 70 -10.77 -13.39 6.86
N LEU A 71 -9.56 -13.05 6.46
CA LEU A 71 -8.93 -13.56 5.24
C LEU A 71 -7.48 -13.91 5.55
N PRO A 72 -6.88 -14.83 4.77
CA PRO A 72 -5.47 -15.17 4.97
C PRO A 72 -4.58 -13.95 4.88
N ALA A 73 -3.60 -13.89 5.78
CA ALA A 73 -2.65 -12.78 5.85
C ALA A 73 -1.66 -12.82 4.69
N LYS A 74 -1.02 -11.69 4.43
CA LYS A 74 0.10 -11.63 3.49
C LYS A 74 1.15 -12.69 3.84
N PRO A 75 1.76 -13.36 2.88
CA PRO A 75 1.76 -13.10 1.43
C PRO A 75 0.63 -13.77 0.65
N ALA A 76 -0.42 -14.26 1.30
CA ALA A 76 -1.57 -14.79 0.57
C ALA A 76 -2.23 -13.67 -0.26
N PRO A 77 -2.74 -13.98 -1.46
CA PRO A 77 -3.28 -12.97 -2.35
C PRO A 77 -4.72 -12.55 -2.01
N ASP A 78 -5.36 -13.22 -1.07
CA ASP A 78 -6.80 -13.07 -0.80
C ASP A 78 -7.17 -11.64 -0.44
N GLY A 79 -6.34 -10.96 0.35
CA GLY A 79 -6.60 -9.58 0.75
C GLY A 79 -6.62 -8.63 -0.44
N LEU A 80 -5.70 -8.79 -1.40
CA LEU A 80 -5.67 -7.94 -2.59
C LEU A 80 -6.84 -8.23 -3.51
N HIS A 81 -7.25 -9.49 -3.65
CA HIS A 81 -8.43 -9.83 -4.43
C HIS A 81 -9.69 -9.22 -3.80
N HIS A 82 -9.77 -9.25 -2.48
CA HIS A 82 -10.87 -8.62 -1.75
C HIS A 82 -10.91 -7.10 -1.98
N LEU A 83 -9.74 -6.44 -1.93
CA LEU A 83 -9.66 -5.00 -2.21
C LEU A 83 -10.07 -4.70 -3.64
N ALA A 84 -9.66 -5.52 -4.61
CA ALA A 84 -10.05 -5.35 -6.00
C ALA A 84 -11.57 -5.37 -6.14
N ASP A 85 -12.23 -6.32 -5.47
CA ASP A 85 -13.68 -6.41 -5.48
C ASP A 85 -14.35 -5.17 -4.89
N GLN A 86 -13.82 -4.70 -3.74
CA GLN A 86 -14.36 -3.51 -3.09
C GLN A 86 -14.20 -2.26 -3.95
N LEU A 87 -13.10 -2.15 -4.66
CA LEU A 87 -12.81 -0.99 -5.51
C LEU A 87 -13.46 -1.10 -6.88
N GLY A 88 -13.99 -2.25 -7.27
CA GLY A 88 -14.55 -2.46 -8.58
C GLY A 88 -13.51 -2.45 -9.69
N VAL A 89 -12.29 -2.90 -9.39
CA VAL A 89 -11.19 -2.99 -10.36
C VAL A 89 -10.71 -4.43 -10.47
N ARG A 90 -10.06 -4.74 -11.58
CA ARG A 90 -9.43 -6.06 -11.74
C ARG A 90 -8.07 -6.05 -11.08
N THR A 91 -7.68 -7.18 -10.50
CA THR A 91 -6.39 -7.30 -9.81
C THR A 91 -5.23 -6.99 -10.75
N GLU A 92 -5.30 -7.40 -12.00
CA GLU A 92 -4.25 -7.10 -12.98
C GLU A 92 -4.15 -5.62 -13.36
N CYS A 93 -5.06 -4.78 -12.85
CA CYS A 93 -4.98 -3.33 -13.00
C CYS A 93 -4.49 -2.63 -11.75
N MET A 94 -4.07 -3.39 -10.74
CA MET A 94 -3.57 -2.85 -9.47
C MET A 94 -2.05 -2.73 -9.50
N MET A 95 -1.55 -1.80 -8.69
CA MET A 95 -0.13 -1.69 -8.38
C MET A 95 0.04 -1.89 -6.88
N MET A 96 0.95 -2.77 -6.49
CA MET A 96 1.30 -2.97 -5.09
C MET A 96 2.55 -2.17 -4.77
N VAL A 97 2.45 -1.30 -3.77
CA VAL A 97 3.58 -0.50 -3.29
C VAL A 97 3.85 -0.88 -1.84
N GLY A 98 5.06 -1.29 -1.55
CA GLY A 98 5.40 -1.69 -0.19
C GLY A 98 6.89 -1.65 0.08
N ASP A 99 7.24 -1.83 1.34
CA ASP A 99 8.62 -1.71 1.83
C ASP A 99 9.23 -3.06 2.21
N SER A 100 8.52 -4.15 2.01
CA SER A 100 8.99 -5.48 2.43
C SER A 100 8.88 -6.50 1.31
N VAL A 101 9.67 -7.55 1.44
CA VAL A 101 9.60 -8.71 0.53
C VAL A 101 8.20 -9.34 0.61
N CYS A 102 7.61 -9.39 1.79
CA CYS A 102 6.26 -9.94 1.97
C CYS A 102 5.23 -9.19 1.13
N ASP A 103 5.33 -7.85 1.07
CA ASP A 103 4.44 -7.03 0.24
C ASP A 103 4.60 -7.37 -1.24
N MET A 104 5.85 -7.52 -1.69
CA MET A 104 6.13 -7.86 -3.07
C MET A 104 5.59 -9.24 -3.42
N GLN A 105 5.78 -10.22 -2.55
CA GLN A 105 5.25 -11.56 -2.75
C GLN A 105 3.73 -11.57 -2.80
N THR A 106 3.09 -10.77 -1.95
CA THR A 106 1.63 -10.63 -1.96
C THR A 106 1.14 -10.13 -3.31
N GLY A 107 1.78 -9.10 -3.84
CA GLY A 107 1.42 -8.55 -5.15
C GLY A 107 1.61 -9.57 -6.27
N ARG A 108 2.72 -10.28 -6.27
CA ARG A 108 2.98 -11.31 -7.29
C ARG A 108 1.98 -12.44 -7.20
N ASN A 109 1.69 -12.90 -5.99
CA ASN A 109 0.73 -13.98 -5.79
C ASN A 109 -0.68 -13.58 -6.24
N ALA A 110 -1.02 -12.33 -6.11
CA ALA A 110 -2.32 -11.81 -6.53
C ALA A 110 -2.39 -11.54 -8.04
N GLY A 111 -1.25 -11.42 -8.71
CA GLY A 111 -1.20 -11.12 -10.14
C GLY A 111 -1.42 -9.65 -10.46
N VAL A 112 -0.95 -8.75 -9.60
CA VAL A 112 -1.03 -7.32 -9.86
C VAL A 112 -0.16 -6.91 -11.04
N ALA A 113 -0.48 -5.77 -11.65
CA ALA A 113 0.23 -5.28 -12.82
C ALA A 113 1.70 -4.97 -12.52
N CYS A 114 1.98 -4.44 -11.35
CA CYS A 114 3.33 -4.01 -11.00
C CYS A 114 3.52 -4.05 -9.49
N CYS A 115 4.67 -4.54 -9.04
CA CYS A 115 5.09 -4.49 -7.65
C CYS A 115 6.20 -3.47 -7.51
N VAL A 116 5.97 -2.43 -6.72
CA VAL A 116 6.91 -1.33 -6.49
C VAL A 116 7.42 -1.42 -5.06
N GLY A 117 8.70 -1.63 -4.90
CA GLY A 117 9.36 -1.61 -3.60
C GLY A 117 9.85 -0.20 -3.28
N VAL A 118 9.65 0.25 -2.04
CA VAL A 118 10.18 1.53 -1.58
C VAL A 118 11.17 1.28 -0.43
N THR A 119 12.33 1.91 -0.50
CA THR A 119 13.40 1.70 0.47
C THR A 119 13.32 2.62 1.68
N SER A 120 12.35 3.49 1.73
CA SER A 120 12.10 4.33 2.90
C SER A 120 11.57 3.55 4.11
N GLY A 121 11.22 2.28 3.92
CA GLY A 121 10.78 1.38 4.99
C GLY A 121 11.93 0.58 5.57
N THR A 122 11.70 -0.70 5.85
CA THR A 122 12.61 -1.55 6.61
C THR A 122 13.53 -2.43 5.76
N ALA A 123 13.18 -2.70 4.51
CA ALA A 123 13.96 -3.57 3.64
C ALA A 123 15.00 -2.78 2.85
N GLU A 124 16.13 -3.43 2.58
CA GLU A 124 17.15 -2.84 1.73
C GLU A 124 16.81 -3.03 0.25
N ALA A 125 17.31 -2.13 -0.60
CA ALA A 125 17.05 -2.15 -2.04
C ALA A 125 17.39 -3.50 -2.68
N GLN A 126 18.48 -4.11 -2.28
CA GLN A 126 18.93 -5.39 -2.84
C GLN A 126 17.93 -6.51 -2.62
N VAL A 127 17.32 -6.53 -1.44
CA VAL A 127 16.33 -7.54 -1.07
C VAL A 127 15.05 -7.32 -1.85
N LEU A 128 14.62 -6.07 -1.96
CA LEU A 128 13.40 -5.73 -2.70
C LEU A 128 13.55 -5.96 -4.20
N THR A 129 14.73 -5.70 -4.76
CA THR A 129 14.99 -5.84 -6.19
C THR A 129 14.73 -7.28 -6.68
N ALA A 130 14.96 -8.27 -5.82
CA ALA A 130 14.74 -9.67 -6.18
C ALA A 130 13.26 -9.98 -6.43
N GLU A 131 12.36 -9.25 -5.80
CA GLU A 131 10.91 -9.54 -5.82
C GLU A 131 10.08 -8.44 -6.48
N ALA A 132 10.60 -7.23 -6.58
CA ALA A 132 9.86 -6.10 -7.12
C ALA A 132 10.17 -5.89 -8.60
N ASP A 133 9.20 -5.32 -9.32
CA ASP A 133 9.41 -4.90 -10.71
C ASP A 133 10.19 -3.58 -10.77
N VAL A 134 9.98 -2.71 -9.79
CA VAL A 134 10.63 -1.41 -9.67
C VAL A 134 10.96 -1.16 -8.21
N VAL A 135 12.10 -0.54 -7.94
CA VAL A 135 12.46 -0.11 -6.58
C VAL A 135 12.72 1.40 -6.60
N LEU A 136 12.06 2.10 -5.70
CA LEU A 136 12.17 3.54 -5.53
C LEU A 136 12.64 3.87 -4.12
N ASP A 137 13.25 5.04 -3.95
CA ASP A 137 13.67 5.48 -2.62
C ASP A 137 12.47 5.80 -1.73
N THR A 138 11.45 6.39 -2.33
CA THR A 138 10.22 6.75 -1.62
C THR A 138 9.03 6.69 -2.57
N VAL A 139 7.84 6.52 -1.99
CA VAL A 139 6.58 6.55 -2.74
C VAL A 139 6.38 7.88 -3.49
N HIS A 140 7.00 8.94 -3.01
CA HIS A 140 6.91 10.26 -3.66
C HIS A 140 7.60 10.31 -5.02
N ASP A 141 8.41 9.30 -5.36
CA ASP A 141 9.04 9.18 -6.67
C ASP A 141 8.09 8.63 -7.73
N LEU A 142 6.89 8.18 -7.35
CA LEU A 142 5.87 7.77 -8.30
C LEU A 142 5.42 8.95 -9.16
N ARG A 143 5.23 8.69 -10.44
CA ARG A 143 4.75 9.70 -11.39
C ARG A 143 3.50 9.19 -12.09
N ILE A 144 2.60 10.12 -12.35
CA ILE A 144 1.38 9.86 -13.11
C ILE A 144 1.69 10.16 -14.56
N ALA A 145 1.53 9.15 -15.39
CA ALA A 145 1.76 9.30 -16.83
C ALA A 145 0.57 9.99 -17.51
#